data_bb3765f57042ed12ce8bba3df0353c7b
#
_entry.id   bb3765f57042ed12ce8bba3df0353c7b
#
_cell.length_a   1.000
_cell.length_b   1.000
_cell.length_c   1.000
_cell.angle_alpha   90.00
_cell.angle_beta   90.00
_cell.angle_gamma   90.00
#
_symmetry.space_group_name_H-M   'P 1'
#
loop_
_entity.id
_entity.type
_entity.pdbx_description
1 polymer ?
#
loop_
_entity_poly.entity_id
_entity_poly.type
_entity_poly.pdbx_seq_one_letter_code
_entity_poly.pdbx_strand_id
1 'polypeptide(L)'
;MAGKSATVGKKWVIGMSQCTLAEPWRVQMDADLKKAAAKYPNLKIIFKDAQNSVLKQRAQIAEFVQSGVNLIIVSPKETAPLTEPIAKAYKAGIPVIVLDRAVLGNQYTCFIGANNTAIGRAAGTWIVHTLHGKGNVVELEGSMTSSPGQERNAGFQQAIKGTQIHVIYTADMKWQQNIARREMESALTRFPDINLVYAANDPGAYGAYLAAKAVGRAKKIIFVGIDGLPSEGLAYLAQGYIDATFRYPTCGRHAIAAAWKILHGKKVPKHITLSSRMFTKANLKDGGQPLP
;
A
#
# COMPACT_ATOMS: atom_id res chain seq x y z
N MET A 1 9.42 6.21 55.24
CA MET A 1 8.96 6.46 53.84
C MET A 1 9.29 5.26 53.02
N ALA A 2 8.27 4.43 52.75
CA ALA A 2 8.46 3.22 51.89
C ALA A 2 8.40 3.64 50.44
N GLY A 3 9.54 3.55 49.74
CA GLY A 3 9.63 3.79 48.32
C GLY A 3 8.76 2.78 47.58
N LYS A 4 7.76 3.26 46.83
CA LYS A 4 7.03 2.43 45.85
C LYS A 4 8.03 1.95 44.81
N SER A 5 8.44 0.68 44.89
CA SER A 5 9.12 -0.03 43.83
C SER A 5 8.18 0.01 42.64
N ALA A 6 8.53 0.80 41.61
CA ALA A 6 7.83 0.74 40.33
C ALA A 6 8.04 -0.67 39.79
N THR A 7 6.99 -1.48 39.75
CA THR A 7 6.96 -2.76 39.04
C THR A 7 7.31 -2.46 37.60
N VAL A 8 8.55 -2.80 37.18
CA VAL A 8 8.97 -2.72 35.78
C VAL A 8 8.07 -3.71 35.02
N GLY A 9 7.06 -3.17 34.37
CA GLY A 9 6.11 -3.96 33.59
C GLY A 9 6.84 -4.78 32.53
N LYS A 10 6.29 -5.94 32.18
CA LYS A 10 6.86 -6.85 31.16
C LYS A 10 7.21 -6.08 29.88
N LYS A 11 8.47 -6.17 29.46
CA LYS A 11 8.96 -5.58 28.21
C LYS A 11 8.56 -6.47 27.04
N TRP A 12 8.04 -5.85 25.99
CA TRP A 12 7.64 -6.53 24.77
C TRP A 12 8.53 -6.12 23.60
N VAL A 13 8.97 -7.09 22.80
CA VAL A 13 9.77 -6.86 21.59
C VAL A 13 8.96 -7.30 20.37
N ILE A 14 8.79 -6.39 19.43
CA ILE A 14 8.16 -6.66 18.12
C ILE A 14 9.24 -6.62 17.06
N GLY A 15 9.29 -7.65 16.20
CA GLY A 15 10.06 -7.60 14.95
C GLY A 15 9.20 -7.05 13.83
N MET A 16 9.63 -5.96 13.16
CA MET A 16 8.98 -5.44 11.94
C MET A 16 9.86 -5.69 10.74
N SER A 17 9.37 -6.49 9.78
CA SER A 17 10.02 -6.72 8.49
C SER A 17 9.27 -5.95 7.40
N GLN A 18 9.87 -4.86 6.94
CA GLN A 18 9.39 -4.05 5.82
C GLN A 18 9.97 -4.59 4.51
N CYS A 19 9.15 -4.69 3.45
CA CYS A 19 9.62 -5.20 2.15
C CYS A 19 10.66 -4.29 1.49
N THR A 20 10.51 -2.97 1.66
CA THR A 20 11.44 -1.94 1.15
C THR A 20 11.16 -0.59 1.82
N LEU A 21 12.15 0.27 1.85
CA LEU A 21 12.00 1.69 2.21
C LEU A 21 12.23 2.63 1.00
N ALA A 22 12.27 2.09 -0.21
CA ALA A 22 12.43 2.89 -1.43
C ALA A 22 11.15 3.66 -1.84
N GLU A 23 10.00 3.37 -1.20
CA GLU A 23 8.71 3.99 -1.48
C GLU A 23 8.31 4.90 -0.30
N PRO A 24 7.98 6.18 -0.51
CA PRO A 24 7.57 7.12 0.57
C PRO A 24 6.41 6.59 1.41
N TRP A 25 5.46 5.89 0.81
CA TRP A 25 4.35 5.27 1.53
C TRP A 25 4.84 4.26 2.58
N ARG A 26 5.90 3.50 2.29
CA ARG A 26 6.53 2.54 3.20
C ARG A 26 7.25 3.23 4.35
N VAL A 27 7.96 4.31 4.03
CA VAL A 27 8.61 5.16 5.04
C VAL A 27 7.58 5.73 6.00
N GLN A 28 6.43 6.20 5.48
CA GLN A 28 5.33 6.71 6.30
C GLN A 28 4.71 5.60 7.17
N MET A 29 4.55 4.37 6.65
CA MET A 29 4.08 3.23 7.45
C MET A 29 4.97 2.98 8.67
N ASP A 30 6.29 2.95 8.48
CA ASP A 30 7.24 2.75 9.57
C ASP A 30 7.24 3.93 10.57
N ALA A 31 7.09 5.15 10.07
CA ALA A 31 6.95 6.34 10.92
C ALA A 31 5.66 6.28 11.78
N ASP A 32 4.55 5.83 11.20
CA ASP A 32 3.28 5.67 11.91
C ASP A 32 3.34 4.54 12.96
N LEU A 33 4.04 3.44 12.64
CA LEU A 33 4.33 2.38 13.62
C LEU A 33 5.15 2.92 14.80
N LYS A 34 6.24 3.66 14.52
CA LYS A 34 7.09 4.28 15.56
C LYS A 34 6.29 5.26 16.43
N LYS A 35 5.53 6.16 15.80
CA LYS A 35 4.69 7.15 16.50
C LYS A 35 3.62 6.48 17.37
N ALA A 36 3.00 5.41 16.88
CA ALA A 36 1.99 4.69 17.65
C ALA A 36 2.62 3.91 18.81
N ALA A 37 3.77 3.29 18.62
CA ALA A 37 4.50 2.53 19.66
C ALA A 37 5.03 3.42 20.80
N ALA A 38 5.37 4.66 20.51
CA ALA A 38 5.84 5.63 21.52
C ALA A 38 4.83 5.88 22.68
N LYS A 39 3.55 5.51 22.48
CA LYS A 39 2.53 5.54 23.53
C LYS A 39 2.64 4.41 24.55
N TYR A 40 3.49 3.42 24.30
CA TYR A 40 3.65 2.22 25.10
C TYR A 40 5.13 2.04 25.52
N PRO A 41 5.53 2.58 26.70
CA PRO A 41 6.95 2.61 27.12
C PRO A 41 7.62 1.25 27.20
N ASN A 42 6.81 0.18 27.39
CA ASN A 42 7.31 -1.19 27.50
C ASN A 42 7.36 -1.93 26.15
N LEU A 43 7.06 -1.23 25.03
CA LEU A 43 7.05 -1.78 23.69
C LEU A 43 8.29 -1.33 22.91
N LYS A 44 9.12 -2.27 22.48
CA LYS A 44 10.26 -2.01 21.59
C LYS A 44 9.96 -2.62 20.21
N ILE A 45 10.23 -1.89 19.13
CA ILE A 45 10.15 -2.42 17.77
C ILE A 45 11.55 -2.46 17.16
N ILE A 46 11.90 -3.59 16.58
CA ILE A 46 13.11 -3.79 15.78
C ILE A 46 12.69 -3.76 14.32
N PHE A 47 13.05 -2.68 13.61
CA PHE A 47 12.75 -2.51 12.18
C PHE A 47 13.84 -3.12 11.34
N LYS A 48 13.45 -3.88 10.30
CA LYS A 48 14.35 -4.40 9.27
C LYS A 48 13.79 -4.10 7.89
N ASP A 49 14.65 -3.56 7.02
CA ASP A 49 14.36 -3.33 5.61
C ASP A 49 14.87 -4.51 4.79
N ALA A 50 13.97 -5.18 4.07
CA ALA A 50 14.35 -6.25 3.17
C ALA A 50 14.94 -5.77 1.85
N GLN A 51 14.97 -4.45 1.61
CA GLN A 51 15.58 -3.85 0.42
C GLN A 51 15.06 -4.45 -0.89
N ASN A 52 13.76 -4.70 -0.94
CA ASN A 52 13.08 -5.30 -2.09
C ASN A 52 13.55 -6.74 -2.44
N SER A 53 14.13 -7.47 -1.47
CA SER A 53 14.61 -8.85 -1.62
C SER A 53 13.76 -9.83 -0.83
N VAL A 54 13.13 -10.79 -1.53
CA VAL A 54 12.39 -11.90 -0.92
C VAL A 54 13.29 -12.74 -0.01
N LEU A 55 14.51 -13.06 -0.46
CA LEU A 55 15.46 -13.87 0.33
C LEU A 55 15.83 -13.16 1.62
N LYS A 56 16.10 -11.86 1.56
CA LYS A 56 16.42 -11.06 2.74
C LYS A 56 15.23 -11.00 3.71
N GLN A 57 14.01 -10.85 3.18
CA GLN A 57 12.81 -10.82 4.03
C GLN A 57 12.54 -12.17 4.71
N ARG A 58 12.76 -13.30 4.01
CA ARG A 58 12.68 -14.64 4.60
C ARG A 58 13.69 -14.80 5.74
N ALA A 59 14.94 -14.37 5.53
CA ALA A 59 16.00 -14.40 6.55
C ALA A 59 15.64 -13.55 7.78
N GLN A 60 15.09 -12.35 7.58
CA GLN A 60 14.65 -11.47 8.67
C GLN A 60 13.54 -12.10 9.52
N ILE A 61 12.56 -12.76 8.89
CA ILE A 61 11.49 -13.46 9.61
C ILE A 61 12.10 -14.62 10.44
N ALA A 62 13.00 -15.41 9.84
CA ALA A 62 13.68 -16.51 10.55
C ALA A 62 14.49 -16.00 11.74
N GLU A 63 15.23 -14.90 11.59
CA GLU A 63 16.00 -14.29 12.67
C GLU A 63 15.10 -13.78 13.80
N PHE A 64 13.92 -13.20 13.50
CA PHE A 64 12.97 -12.83 14.53
C PHE A 64 12.43 -14.03 15.31
N VAL A 65 12.21 -15.16 14.62
CA VAL A 65 11.82 -16.41 15.29
C VAL A 65 12.93 -16.91 16.21
N GLN A 66 14.18 -16.94 15.73
CA GLN A 66 15.34 -17.39 16.50
C GLN A 66 15.64 -16.49 17.70
N SER A 67 15.48 -15.19 17.56
CA SER A 67 15.69 -14.22 18.64
C SER A 67 14.54 -14.15 19.65
N GLY A 68 13.46 -14.91 19.44
CA GLY A 68 12.35 -15.01 20.37
C GLY A 68 11.59 -13.72 20.58
N VAL A 69 11.37 -12.92 19.50
CA VAL A 69 10.53 -11.73 19.59
C VAL A 69 9.11 -12.12 20.01
N ASN A 70 8.41 -11.24 20.71
CA ASN A 70 7.09 -11.53 21.24
C ASN A 70 5.97 -11.46 20.19
N LEU A 71 6.21 -10.78 19.07
CA LEU A 71 5.29 -10.63 17.96
C LEU A 71 6.06 -10.21 16.71
N ILE A 72 5.63 -10.67 15.54
CA ILE A 72 6.16 -10.23 14.24
C ILE A 72 5.10 -9.41 13.53
N ILE A 73 5.50 -8.26 13.01
CA ILE A 73 4.75 -7.49 12.00
C ILE A 73 5.50 -7.61 10.68
N VAL A 74 4.79 -7.92 9.61
CA VAL A 74 5.40 -8.07 8.28
C VAL A 74 4.54 -7.45 7.20
N SER A 75 5.15 -6.66 6.31
CA SER A 75 4.56 -6.25 5.04
C SER A 75 5.26 -7.03 3.93
N PRO A 76 4.66 -8.13 3.41
CA PRO A 76 5.35 -9.04 2.51
C PRO A 76 5.69 -8.39 1.17
N LYS A 77 6.89 -8.67 0.63
CA LYS A 77 7.24 -8.22 -0.72
C LYS A 77 6.37 -8.88 -1.78
N GLU A 78 6.21 -10.19 -1.68
CA GLU A 78 5.45 -11.00 -2.61
C GLU A 78 4.58 -12.02 -1.84
N THR A 79 3.43 -12.33 -2.40
CA THR A 79 2.42 -13.16 -1.74
C THR A 79 2.91 -14.60 -1.53
N ALA A 80 3.25 -15.32 -2.60
CA ALA A 80 3.55 -16.75 -2.54
C ALA A 80 4.84 -17.09 -1.75
N PRO A 81 6.01 -16.48 -2.06
CA PRO A 81 7.26 -16.88 -1.41
C PRO A 81 7.39 -16.49 0.06
N LEU A 82 6.56 -15.54 0.55
CA LEU A 82 6.51 -15.15 1.96
C LEU A 82 5.46 -15.92 2.77
N THR A 83 4.60 -16.70 2.13
CA THR A 83 3.55 -17.47 2.81
C THR A 83 4.14 -18.50 3.80
N GLU A 84 5.09 -19.28 3.35
CA GLU A 84 5.68 -20.36 4.16
C GLU A 84 6.48 -19.83 5.35
N PRO A 85 7.40 -18.84 5.23
CA PRO A 85 8.12 -18.32 6.40
C PRO A 85 7.19 -17.67 7.44
N ILE A 86 6.14 -16.98 7.00
CA ILE A 86 5.12 -16.40 7.90
C ILE A 86 4.35 -17.50 8.63
N ALA A 87 3.94 -18.55 7.90
CA ALA A 87 3.25 -19.69 8.48
C ALA A 87 4.15 -20.45 9.50
N LYS A 88 5.45 -20.59 9.23
CA LYS A 88 6.42 -21.19 10.18
C LYS A 88 6.52 -20.37 11.46
N ALA A 89 6.65 -19.06 11.38
CA ALA A 89 6.68 -18.19 12.55
C ALA A 89 5.40 -18.32 13.39
N TYR A 90 4.25 -18.33 12.74
CA TYR A 90 2.95 -18.52 13.41
C TYR A 90 2.82 -19.89 14.09
N LYS A 91 3.25 -20.98 13.41
CA LYS A 91 3.26 -22.34 13.97
C LYS A 91 4.24 -22.49 15.13
N ALA A 92 5.32 -21.71 15.16
CA ALA A 92 6.26 -21.66 16.28
C ALA A 92 5.69 -20.93 17.52
N GLY A 93 4.42 -20.51 17.47
CA GLY A 93 3.74 -19.84 18.59
C GLY A 93 3.98 -18.33 18.67
N ILE A 94 4.64 -17.73 17.68
CA ILE A 94 4.85 -16.28 17.64
C ILE A 94 3.66 -15.65 16.89
N PRO A 95 2.89 -14.75 17.52
CA PRO A 95 1.83 -14.03 16.83
C PRO A 95 2.37 -13.23 15.65
N VAL A 96 1.69 -13.30 14.49
CA VAL A 96 2.10 -12.58 13.29
C VAL A 96 0.98 -11.66 12.82
N ILE A 97 1.27 -10.38 12.67
CA ILE A 97 0.41 -9.39 11.99
C ILE A 97 0.95 -9.17 10.59
N VAL A 98 0.13 -9.44 9.59
CA VAL A 98 0.43 -9.18 8.17
C VAL A 98 -0.19 -7.85 7.78
N LEU A 99 0.61 -6.94 7.22
CA LEU A 99 0.17 -5.59 6.83
C LEU A 99 0.14 -5.40 5.32
N ASP A 100 -0.89 -4.70 4.85
CA ASP A 100 -1.01 -4.19 3.48
C ASP A 100 -1.06 -5.29 2.42
N ARG A 101 0.01 -6.06 2.27
CA ARG A 101 0.12 -7.16 1.30
C ARG A 101 -0.24 -8.47 1.97
N ALA A 102 -1.17 -9.21 1.38
CA ALA A 102 -1.60 -10.51 1.89
C ALA A 102 -0.63 -11.63 1.50
N VAL A 103 -0.73 -12.74 2.21
CA VAL A 103 -0.12 -14.02 1.88
C VAL A 103 -1.21 -15.06 1.63
N LEU A 104 -0.84 -16.23 1.11
CA LEU A 104 -1.79 -17.31 0.87
C LEU A 104 -2.23 -17.98 2.18
N GLY A 105 -3.46 -18.46 2.21
CA GLY A 105 -4.03 -19.13 3.37
C GLY A 105 -4.29 -18.20 4.55
N ASN A 106 -4.27 -18.76 5.77
CA ASN A 106 -4.68 -18.05 6.99
C ASN A 106 -3.77 -18.28 8.20
N GLN A 107 -2.54 -18.75 7.97
CA GLN A 107 -1.58 -19.06 9.05
C GLN A 107 -0.84 -17.79 9.51
N TYR A 108 -1.56 -16.89 10.12
CA TYR A 108 -1.13 -15.65 10.78
C TYR A 108 -2.17 -15.26 11.82
N THR A 109 -1.86 -14.33 12.71
CA THR A 109 -2.81 -13.90 13.75
C THR A 109 -3.84 -12.92 13.20
N CYS A 110 -3.40 -11.88 12.49
CA CYS A 110 -4.27 -10.82 11.97
C CYS A 110 -3.69 -10.27 10.67
N PHE A 111 -4.56 -9.98 9.69
CA PHE A 111 -4.25 -9.17 8.52
C PHE A 111 -4.86 -7.77 8.70
N ILE A 112 -4.10 -6.71 8.36
CA ILE A 112 -4.57 -5.33 8.41
C ILE A 112 -4.24 -4.65 7.08
N GLY A 113 -5.26 -4.18 6.38
CA GLY A 113 -5.14 -3.49 5.10
C GLY A 113 -6.44 -2.82 4.70
N ALA A 114 -6.50 -2.22 3.52
CA ALA A 114 -7.75 -1.77 2.92
C ALA A 114 -8.20 -2.75 1.82
N ASN A 115 -9.41 -2.59 1.33
CA ASN A 115 -9.94 -3.41 0.25
C ASN A 115 -9.44 -2.88 -1.11
N ASN A 116 -8.34 -3.45 -1.60
CA ASN A 116 -7.73 -3.03 -2.86
C ASN A 116 -8.63 -3.23 -4.08
N THR A 117 -9.44 -4.31 -4.09
CA THR A 117 -10.41 -4.55 -5.17
C THR A 117 -11.48 -3.45 -5.19
N ALA A 118 -11.98 -3.03 -4.02
CA ALA A 118 -12.92 -1.92 -3.94
C ALA A 118 -12.29 -0.59 -4.36
N ILE A 119 -11.03 -0.34 -3.98
CA ILE A 119 -10.28 0.85 -4.40
C ILE A 119 -10.09 0.86 -5.92
N GLY A 120 -9.60 -0.24 -6.50
CA GLY A 120 -9.43 -0.37 -7.96
C GLY A 120 -10.75 -0.19 -8.72
N ARG A 121 -11.84 -0.77 -8.19
CA ARG A 121 -13.19 -0.59 -8.76
C ARG A 121 -13.65 0.85 -8.66
N ALA A 122 -13.44 1.52 -7.54
CA ALA A 122 -13.80 2.93 -7.38
C ALA A 122 -13.01 3.83 -8.34
N ALA A 123 -11.72 3.56 -8.54
CA ALA A 123 -10.90 4.26 -9.52
C ALA A 123 -11.44 4.04 -10.94
N GLY A 124 -11.72 2.78 -11.30
CA GLY A 124 -12.32 2.46 -12.61
C GLY A 124 -13.69 3.11 -12.82
N THR A 125 -14.56 3.10 -11.82
CA THR A 125 -15.86 3.77 -11.89
C THR A 125 -15.71 5.28 -12.10
N TRP A 126 -14.79 5.92 -11.40
CA TRP A 126 -14.48 7.33 -11.58
C TRP A 126 -13.97 7.60 -13.01
N ILE A 127 -13.10 6.72 -13.54
CA ILE A 127 -12.56 6.80 -14.90
C ILE A 127 -13.68 6.67 -15.94
N VAL A 128 -14.57 5.69 -15.77
CA VAL A 128 -15.74 5.50 -16.65
C VAL A 128 -16.61 6.76 -16.67
N HIS A 129 -16.90 7.35 -15.51
CA HIS A 129 -17.67 8.58 -15.43
C HIS A 129 -16.94 9.76 -16.09
N THR A 130 -15.65 9.94 -15.82
CA THR A 130 -14.84 11.06 -16.31
C THR A 130 -14.65 11.02 -17.84
N LEU A 131 -14.52 9.82 -18.41
CA LEU A 131 -14.38 9.59 -19.86
C LEU A 131 -15.73 9.35 -20.57
N HIS A 132 -16.86 9.50 -19.86
CA HIS A 132 -18.20 9.21 -20.42
C HIS A 132 -18.29 7.83 -21.07
N GLY A 133 -17.62 6.83 -20.45
CA GLY A 133 -17.65 5.44 -20.87
C GLY A 133 -16.81 5.10 -22.09
N LYS A 134 -16.00 6.01 -22.65
CA LYS A 134 -15.23 5.78 -23.89
C LYS A 134 -13.86 6.45 -23.84
N GLY A 135 -12.81 5.77 -24.23
CA GLY A 135 -11.47 6.35 -24.36
C GLY A 135 -10.34 5.35 -24.26
N ASN A 136 -9.12 5.81 -24.55
CA ASN A 136 -7.89 5.06 -24.51
C ASN A 136 -7.16 5.29 -23.18
N VAL A 137 -6.91 4.23 -22.44
CA VAL A 137 -6.30 4.26 -21.12
C VAL A 137 -4.96 3.53 -21.15
N VAL A 138 -3.95 4.12 -20.52
CA VAL A 138 -2.70 3.47 -20.16
C VAL A 138 -2.84 2.99 -18.71
N GLU A 139 -2.61 1.70 -18.46
CA GLU A 139 -2.58 1.13 -17.11
C GLU A 139 -1.14 0.87 -16.68
N LEU A 140 -0.71 1.54 -15.62
CA LEU A 140 0.58 1.32 -14.97
C LEU A 140 0.35 0.52 -13.68
N GLU A 141 0.50 -0.78 -13.80
CA GLU A 141 0.26 -1.74 -12.72
C GLU A 141 1.32 -1.62 -11.62
N GLY A 142 0.93 -1.95 -10.40
CA GLY A 142 1.88 -2.24 -9.34
C GLY A 142 2.51 -3.63 -9.54
N SER A 143 3.39 -4.02 -8.60
CA SER A 143 3.98 -5.37 -8.70
C SER A 143 2.92 -6.45 -8.67
N MET A 144 2.77 -7.19 -9.75
CA MET A 144 1.77 -8.24 -9.93
C MET A 144 2.09 -9.54 -9.16
N THR A 145 3.23 -9.61 -8.48
CA THR A 145 3.55 -10.66 -7.50
C THR A 145 3.02 -10.35 -6.09
N SER A 146 2.41 -9.17 -5.90
CA SER A 146 1.81 -8.73 -4.64
C SER A 146 0.29 -8.62 -4.73
N SER A 147 -0.40 -8.88 -3.62
CA SER A 147 -1.86 -8.82 -3.58
C SER A 147 -2.45 -7.46 -3.96
N PRO A 148 -1.91 -6.29 -3.54
CA PRO A 148 -2.47 -5.00 -3.97
C PRO A 148 -2.39 -4.76 -5.48
N GLY A 149 -1.32 -5.22 -6.14
CA GLY A 149 -1.20 -5.12 -7.60
C GLY A 149 -2.31 -5.87 -8.30
N GLN A 150 -2.48 -7.15 -7.96
CA GLN A 150 -3.52 -8.02 -8.52
C GLN A 150 -4.93 -7.52 -8.24
N GLU A 151 -5.20 -7.14 -6.98
CA GLU A 151 -6.53 -6.74 -6.53
C GLU A 151 -6.96 -5.37 -7.10
N ARG A 152 -6.05 -4.39 -7.19
CA ARG A 152 -6.33 -3.08 -7.81
C ARG A 152 -6.61 -3.23 -9.30
N ASN A 153 -5.80 -4.03 -10.02
CA ASN A 153 -6.04 -4.35 -11.42
C ASN A 153 -7.41 -5.06 -11.59
N ALA A 154 -7.69 -6.12 -10.82
CA ALA A 154 -8.96 -6.85 -10.91
C ALA A 154 -10.18 -5.93 -10.68
N GLY A 155 -10.11 -5.02 -9.70
CA GLY A 155 -11.16 -4.05 -9.43
C GLY A 155 -11.36 -3.06 -10.57
N PHE A 156 -10.27 -2.54 -11.14
CA PHE A 156 -10.32 -1.65 -12.29
C PHE A 156 -10.93 -2.33 -13.52
N GLN A 157 -10.46 -3.52 -13.87
CA GLN A 157 -10.98 -4.30 -15.00
C GLN A 157 -12.47 -4.63 -14.85
N GLN A 158 -12.93 -4.93 -13.64
CA GLN A 158 -14.35 -5.11 -13.36
C GLN A 158 -15.18 -3.85 -13.64
N ALA A 159 -14.65 -2.67 -13.30
CA ALA A 159 -15.38 -1.42 -13.47
C ALA A 159 -15.51 -1.00 -14.93
N ILE A 160 -14.50 -1.24 -15.77
CA ILE A 160 -14.53 -0.86 -17.19
C ILE A 160 -15.21 -1.90 -18.08
N LYS A 161 -15.52 -3.07 -17.54
CA LYS A 161 -16.16 -4.15 -18.31
C LYS A 161 -17.49 -3.69 -18.89
N GLY A 162 -17.69 -3.93 -20.20
CA GLY A 162 -18.91 -3.56 -20.94
C GLY A 162 -18.97 -2.08 -21.33
N THR A 163 -17.92 -1.28 -21.10
CA THR A 163 -17.77 0.09 -21.61
C THR A 163 -16.97 0.11 -22.92
N GLN A 164 -16.81 1.30 -23.51
CA GLN A 164 -15.92 1.54 -24.66
C GLN A 164 -14.55 2.12 -24.21
N ILE A 165 -14.12 1.79 -23.00
CA ILE A 165 -12.77 2.11 -22.52
C ILE A 165 -11.81 1.00 -22.97
N HIS A 166 -10.75 1.39 -23.65
CA HIS A 166 -9.74 0.50 -24.16
C HIS A 166 -8.43 0.68 -23.40
N VAL A 167 -7.97 -0.34 -22.71
CA VAL A 167 -6.61 -0.35 -22.15
C VAL A 167 -5.65 -0.65 -23.29
N ILE A 168 -5.01 0.40 -23.83
CA ILE A 168 -4.14 0.31 -25.01
C ILE A 168 -2.70 -0.01 -24.69
N TYR A 169 -2.30 0.15 -23.42
CA TYR A 169 -0.97 -0.17 -22.92
C TYR A 169 -1.04 -0.56 -21.45
N THR A 170 -0.34 -1.63 -21.08
CA THR A 170 -0.23 -2.10 -19.70
C THR A 170 1.25 -2.39 -19.40
N ALA A 171 1.73 -1.96 -18.22
CA ALA A 171 3.09 -2.24 -17.77
C ALA A 171 3.17 -2.36 -16.24
N ASP A 172 3.93 -3.35 -15.75
CA ASP A 172 4.28 -3.46 -14.32
C ASP A 172 5.38 -2.43 -13.98
N MET A 173 4.99 -1.35 -13.33
CA MET A 173 5.92 -0.30 -12.87
C MET A 173 6.61 -0.63 -11.55
N LYS A 174 6.34 -1.80 -10.95
CA LYS A 174 6.96 -2.27 -9.70
C LYS A 174 6.88 -1.25 -8.56
N TRP A 175 5.81 -0.46 -8.53
CA TRP A 175 5.57 0.64 -7.57
C TRP A 175 6.52 1.83 -7.70
N GLN A 176 7.39 1.88 -8.74
CA GLN A 176 8.46 2.85 -8.86
C GLN A 176 8.15 3.94 -9.87
N GLN A 177 8.29 5.20 -9.44
CA GLN A 177 8.07 6.39 -10.27
C GLN A 177 8.93 6.43 -11.53
N ASN A 178 10.22 6.09 -11.41
CA ASN A 178 11.16 6.11 -12.54
C ASN A 178 10.84 5.04 -13.59
N ILE A 179 10.33 3.89 -13.16
CA ILE A 179 9.86 2.84 -14.09
C ILE A 179 8.58 3.31 -14.77
N ALA A 180 7.60 3.80 -13.99
CA ALA A 180 6.37 4.35 -14.54
C ALA A 180 6.62 5.44 -15.60
N ARG A 181 7.59 6.32 -15.34
CA ARG A 181 7.99 7.36 -16.30
C ARG A 181 8.49 6.75 -17.62
N ARG A 182 9.38 5.76 -17.57
CA ARG A 182 9.90 5.09 -18.78
C ARG A 182 8.82 4.35 -19.55
N GLU A 183 7.93 3.67 -18.84
CA GLU A 183 6.80 2.97 -19.46
C GLU A 183 5.84 3.96 -20.13
N MET A 184 5.60 5.10 -19.50
CA MET A 184 4.78 6.15 -20.11
C MET A 184 5.48 6.79 -21.32
N GLU A 185 6.80 6.98 -21.32
CA GLU A 185 7.58 7.44 -22.49
C GLU A 185 7.40 6.47 -23.66
N SER A 186 7.42 5.16 -23.39
CA SER A 186 7.14 4.11 -24.40
C SER A 186 5.70 4.17 -24.92
N ALA A 187 4.73 4.36 -24.04
CA ALA A 187 3.32 4.50 -24.43
C ALA A 187 3.09 5.74 -25.28
N LEU A 188 3.68 6.88 -24.90
CA LEU A 188 3.56 8.16 -25.64
C LEU A 188 4.13 8.10 -27.05
N THR A 189 5.20 7.31 -27.26
CA THR A 189 5.80 7.08 -28.57
C THR A 189 4.91 6.23 -29.48
N ARG A 190 4.20 5.25 -28.90
CA ARG A 190 3.41 4.27 -29.64
C ARG A 190 1.99 4.73 -29.92
N PHE A 191 1.40 5.54 -29.03
CA PHE A 191 -0.02 5.91 -29.08
C PHE A 191 -0.19 7.42 -29.10
N PRO A 192 -0.71 7.98 -30.22
CA PRO A 192 -0.98 9.41 -30.32
C PRO A 192 -2.16 9.83 -29.43
N ASP A 193 -3.16 8.93 -29.26
CA ASP A 193 -4.40 9.24 -28.56
C ASP A 193 -4.49 8.49 -27.23
N ILE A 194 -3.95 9.10 -26.17
CA ILE A 194 -4.08 8.65 -24.79
C ILE A 194 -4.98 9.66 -24.07
N ASN A 195 -6.11 9.18 -23.54
CA ASN A 195 -7.04 10.03 -22.79
C ASN A 195 -6.73 10.08 -21.29
N LEU A 196 -6.27 8.94 -20.73
CA LEU A 196 -6.07 8.82 -19.29
C LEU A 196 -4.97 7.81 -18.97
N VAL A 197 -4.25 8.06 -17.88
CA VAL A 197 -3.34 7.11 -17.23
C VAL A 197 -3.92 6.72 -15.88
N TYR A 198 -4.15 5.43 -15.69
CA TYR A 198 -4.43 4.82 -14.39
C TYR A 198 -3.15 4.17 -13.87
N ALA A 199 -2.61 4.70 -12.79
CA ALA A 199 -1.45 4.15 -12.11
C ALA A 199 -1.85 3.55 -10.77
N ALA A 200 -1.30 2.38 -10.46
CA ALA A 200 -1.61 1.65 -9.23
C ALA A 200 -1.12 2.37 -7.95
N ASN A 201 -0.29 3.43 -8.07
CA ASN A 201 0.07 4.32 -6.98
C ASN A 201 0.32 5.77 -7.46
N ASP A 202 0.39 6.73 -6.52
CA ASP A 202 0.60 8.15 -6.82
C ASP A 202 1.99 8.47 -7.41
N PRO A 203 3.10 7.86 -6.93
CA PRO A 203 4.40 8.03 -7.59
C PRO A 203 4.40 7.60 -9.05
N GLY A 204 3.68 6.53 -9.38
CA GLY A 204 3.50 6.08 -10.76
C GLY A 204 2.73 7.09 -11.62
N ALA A 205 1.62 7.60 -11.10
CA ALA A 205 0.84 8.64 -11.79
C ALA A 205 1.67 9.91 -12.03
N TYR A 206 2.45 10.32 -11.04
CA TYR A 206 3.33 11.47 -11.17
C TYR A 206 4.48 11.21 -12.16
N GLY A 207 5.06 10.02 -12.16
CA GLY A 207 6.05 9.61 -13.17
C GLY A 207 5.51 9.71 -14.60
N ALA A 208 4.28 9.23 -14.81
CA ALA A 208 3.59 9.33 -16.09
C ALA A 208 3.30 10.79 -16.49
N TYR A 209 2.86 11.62 -15.53
CA TYR A 209 2.68 13.06 -15.76
C TYR A 209 3.98 13.72 -16.22
N LEU A 210 5.12 13.41 -15.59
CA LEU A 210 6.42 13.98 -15.97
C LEU A 210 6.84 13.58 -17.38
N ALA A 211 6.59 12.34 -17.81
CA ALA A 211 6.84 11.88 -19.16
C ALA A 211 5.97 12.64 -20.17
N ALA A 212 4.67 12.76 -19.91
CA ALA A 212 3.74 13.48 -20.78
C ALA A 212 4.05 14.99 -20.84
N LYS A 213 4.50 15.57 -19.72
CA LYS A 213 4.91 16.99 -19.65
C LYS A 213 6.13 17.25 -20.54
N ALA A 214 7.10 16.35 -20.54
CA ALA A 214 8.32 16.49 -21.36
C ALA A 214 8.05 16.59 -22.87
N VAL A 215 6.95 15.98 -23.33
CA VAL A 215 6.52 16.02 -24.74
C VAL A 215 5.31 16.94 -25.00
N GLY A 216 4.96 17.80 -24.04
CA GLY A 216 3.89 18.79 -24.19
C GLY A 216 2.47 18.22 -24.17
N ARG A 217 2.28 16.95 -23.75
CA ARG A 217 0.97 16.27 -23.80
C ARG A 217 0.25 16.21 -22.44
N ALA A 218 0.86 16.64 -21.34
CA ALA A 218 0.28 16.51 -20.01
C ALA A 218 -1.11 17.16 -19.85
N LYS A 219 -1.36 18.29 -20.51
CA LYS A 219 -2.67 18.99 -20.44
C LYS A 219 -3.81 18.26 -21.16
N LYS A 220 -3.50 17.24 -21.98
CA LYS A 220 -4.47 16.47 -22.77
C LYS A 220 -4.76 15.10 -22.19
N ILE A 221 -4.06 14.73 -21.10
CA ILE A 221 -4.13 13.41 -20.49
C ILE A 221 -4.53 13.58 -19.01
N ILE A 222 -5.45 12.76 -18.54
CA ILE A 222 -5.90 12.70 -17.17
C ILE A 222 -5.03 11.69 -16.42
N PHE A 223 -4.61 11.99 -15.18
CA PHE A 223 -3.73 11.12 -14.38
C PHE A 223 -4.42 10.73 -13.07
N VAL A 224 -4.48 9.42 -12.81
CA VAL A 224 -5.12 8.85 -11.62
C VAL A 224 -4.11 7.99 -10.87
N GLY A 225 -4.00 8.21 -9.55
CA GLY A 225 -3.14 7.43 -8.66
C GLY A 225 -3.91 6.83 -7.49
N ILE A 226 -3.19 6.11 -6.66
CA ILE A 226 -3.65 5.53 -5.40
C ILE A 226 -2.54 5.75 -4.38
N ASP A 227 -2.84 5.93 -3.15
CA ASP A 227 -2.14 6.02 -1.87
C ASP A 227 -2.62 7.22 -1.06
N GLY A 228 -2.75 8.39 -1.69
CA GLY A 228 -3.32 9.59 -1.08
C GLY A 228 -2.51 10.11 0.11
N LEU A 229 -1.16 9.97 0.10
CA LEU A 229 -0.32 10.57 1.13
C LEU A 229 -0.39 12.11 1.05
N PRO A 230 -0.42 12.81 2.21
CA PRO A 230 -0.38 14.27 2.22
C PRO A 230 0.80 14.89 1.47
N SER A 231 1.99 14.27 1.59
CA SER A 231 3.23 14.76 0.98
C SER A 231 3.38 14.38 -0.49
N GLU A 232 2.54 13.51 -1.03
CA GLU A 232 2.60 13.02 -2.41
C GLU A 232 1.25 13.18 -3.11
N GLY A 233 0.39 12.17 -3.12
CA GLY A 233 -0.86 12.17 -3.87
C GLY A 233 -1.73 13.40 -3.64
N LEU A 234 -1.93 13.83 -2.38
CA LEU A 234 -2.69 15.04 -2.11
C LEU A 234 -1.95 16.31 -2.54
N ALA A 235 -0.61 16.35 -2.40
CA ALA A 235 0.20 17.46 -2.89
C ALA A 235 0.21 17.52 -4.43
N TYR A 236 0.34 16.36 -5.11
CA TYR A 236 0.28 16.28 -6.57
C TYR A 236 -1.08 16.73 -7.10
N LEU A 237 -2.15 16.34 -6.42
CA LEU A 237 -3.52 16.77 -6.74
C LEU A 237 -3.70 18.28 -6.58
N ALA A 238 -3.21 18.86 -5.47
CA ALA A 238 -3.26 20.30 -5.21
C ALA A 238 -2.51 21.10 -6.27
N GLN A 239 -1.40 20.57 -6.77
CA GLN A 239 -0.57 21.19 -7.82
C GLN A 239 -1.08 20.91 -9.23
N GLY A 240 -2.12 20.08 -9.40
CA GLY A 240 -2.68 19.72 -10.69
C GLY A 240 -1.79 18.82 -11.55
N TYR A 241 -0.95 18.01 -10.91
CA TYR A 241 -0.14 16.99 -11.59
C TYR A 241 -0.92 15.69 -11.80
N ILE A 242 -1.86 15.40 -10.89
CA ILE A 242 -2.82 14.31 -11.04
C ILE A 242 -4.24 14.84 -10.82
N ASP A 243 -5.25 14.14 -11.31
CA ASP A 243 -6.65 14.56 -11.29
C ASP A 243 -7.46 13.87 -10.19
N ALA A 244 -7.07 12.66 -9.81
CA ALA A 244 -7.68 11.95 -8.69
C ALA A 244 -6.64 11.04 -8.00
N THR A 245 -6.83 10.84 -6.69
CA THR A 245 -6.13 9.80 -5.91
C THR A 245 -7.08 9.14 -4.93
N PHE A 246 -6.81 7.86 -4.64
CA PHE A 246 -7.60 7.03 -3.73
C PHE A 246 -6.74 6.66 -2.53
N ARG A 247 -7.13 7.13 -1.34
CA ARG A 247 -6.33 6.89 -0.14
C ARG A 247 -6.23 5.41 0.19
N TYR A 248 -5.02 4.94 0.39
CA TYR A 248 -4.70 3.68 1.02
C TYR A 248 -4.00 3.94 2.37
N PRO A 249 -4.64 3.60 3.52
CA PRO A 249 -4.07 3.90 4.84
C PRO A 249 -2.79 3.11 5.12
N THR A 250 -1.82 3.70 5.83
CA THR A 250 -0.52 3.08 6.15
C THR A 250 -0.58 1.95 7.18
N CYS A 251 -1.72 1.67 7.77
CA CYS A 251 -1.98 0.61 8.75
C CYS A 251 -1.25 0.74 10.11
N GLY A 252 -0.19 1.54 10.23
CA GLY A 252 0.73 1.54 11.37
C GLY A 252 0.07 1.70 12.74
N ARG A 253 -0.86 2.66 12.89
CA ARG A 253 -1.60 2.87 14.14
C ARG A 253 -2.44 1.66 14.53
N HIS A 254 -3.13 1.05 13.57
CA HIS A 254 -3.99 -0.11 13.79
C HIS A 254 -3.16 -1.36 14.12
N ALA A 255 -1.99 -1.50 13.50
CA ALA A 255 -1.07 -2.59 13.77
C ALA A 255 -0.57 -2.57 15.22
N ILE A 256 -0.15 -1.42 15.72
CA ILE A 256 0.30 -1.30 17.11
C ILE A 256 -0.86 -1.51 18.08
N ALA A 257 -2.06 -0.99 17.81
CA ALA A 257 -3.22 -1.23 18.65
C ALA A 257 -3.61 -2.73 18.70
N ALA A 258 -3.52 -3.44 17.57
CA ALA A 258 -3.75 -4.89 17.50
C ALA A 258 -2.62 -5.66 18.23
N ALA A 259 -1.35 -5.30 17.99
CA ALA A 259 -0.20 -5.91 18.65
C ALA A 259 -0.31 -5.77 20.17
N TRP A 260 -0.65 -4.60 20.68
CA TRP A 260 -0.83 -4.38 22.12
C TRP A 260 -1.91 -5.29 22.71
N LYS A 261 -3.06 -5.44 22.05
CA LYS A 261 -4.11 -6.38 22.47
C LYS A 261 -3.62 -7.81 22.50
N ILE A 262 -2.96 -8.28 21.44
CA ILE A 262 -2.44 -9.64 21.31
C ILE A 262 -1.44 -9.95 22.43
N LEU A 263 -0.48 -9.05 22.68
CA LEU A 263 0.57 -9.19 23.68
C LEU A 263 0.01 -9.24 25.13
N HIS A 264 -1.23 -8.75 25.33
CA HIS A 264 -1.95 -8.81 26.61
C HIS A 264 -3.03 -9.92 26.62
N GLY A 265 -2.94 -10.91 25.72
CA GLY A 265 -3.82 -12.07 25.70
C GLY A 265 -5.26 -11.76 25.18
N LYS A 266 -5.48 -10.57 24.61
CA LYS A 266 -6.79 -10.19 24.07
C LYS A 266 -6.91 -10.65 22.61
N LYS A 267 -8.10 -11.13 22.25
CA LYS A 267 -8.41 -11.49 20.86
C LYS A 267 -8.53 -10.26 19.97
N VAL A 268 -8.14 -10.41 18.71
CA VAL A 268 -8.34 -9.43 17.64
C VAL A 268 -9.06 -10.11 16.47
N PRO A 269 -9.77 -9.36 15.62
CA PRO A 269 -10.32 -9.90 14.37
C PRO A 269 -9.22 -10.47 13.48
N LYS A 270 -9.55 -11.52 12.72
CA LYS A 270 -8.64 -12.12 11.75
C LYS A 270 -8.27 -11.13 10.63
N HIS A 271 -9.21 -10.30 10.23
CA HIS A 271 -9.05 -9.24 9.25
C HIS A 271 -9.54 -7.91 9.82
N ILE A 272 -8.73 -6.87 9.70
CA ILE A 272 -9.07 -5.48 9.99
C ILE A 272 -8.99 -4.71 8.68
N THR A 273 -10.15 -4.44 8.09
CA THR A 273 -10.26 -3.67 6.86
C THR A 273 -10.39 -2.18 7.18
N LEU A 274 -9.47 -1.38 6.65
CA LEU A 274 -9.43 0.05 6.84
C LEU A 274 -10.24 0.76 5.75
N SER A 275 -10.93 1.84 6.13
CA SER A 275 -11.69 2.66 5.19
C SER A 275 -10.77 3.46 4.27
N SER A 276 -11.22 3.65 3.03
CA SER A 276 -10.55 4.43 2.00
C SER A 276 -11.41 5.63 1.58
N ARG A 277 -10.78 6.62 0.94
CA ARG A 277 -11.43 7.84 0.46
C ARG A 277 -10.88 8.22 -0.91
N MET A 278 -11.74 8.75 -1.77
CA MET A 278 -11.36 9.35 -3.05
C MET A 278 -11.14 10.84 -2.87
N PHE A 279 -10.08 11.35 -3.48
CA PHE A 279 -9.76 12.77 -3.53
C PHE A 279 -9.66 13.24 -4.99
N THR A 280 -10.29 14.35 -5.24
CA THR A 280 -10.20 15.15 -6.46
C THR A 280 -9.94 16.61 -6.06
N LYS A 281 -9.60 17.48 -7.00
CA LYS A 281 -9.40 18.90 -6.70
C LYS A 281 -10.65 19.54 -6.06
N ALA A 282 -11.85 19.06 -6.44
CA ALA A 282 -13.10 19.60 -5.93
C ALA A 282 -13.36 19.30 -4.45
N ASN A 283 -12.94 18.12 -3.96
CA ASN A 283 -13.22 17.68 -2.58
C ASN A 283 -11.99 17.61 -1.68
N LEU A 284 -10.83 18.08 -2.17
CA LEU A 284 -9.56 18.00 -1.42
C LEU A 284 -9.64 18.70 -0.06
N LYS A 285 -10.25 19.89 -0.02
CA LYS A 285 -10.39 20.68 1.22
C LYS A 285 -11.43 20.08 2.17
N ASP A 286 -12.38 19.32 1.68
CA ASP A 286 -13.45 18.69 2.45
C ASP A 286 -13.07 17.30 2.99
N GLY A 287 -11.78 16.92 2.85
CA GLY A 287 -11.24 15.66 3.35
C GLY A 287 -11.59 14.45 2.49
N GLY A 288 -11.98 14.67 1.22
CA GLY A 288 -12.30 13.61 0.24
C GLY A 288 -13.63 12.92 0.48
N GLN A 289 -14.03 12.08 -0.47
CA GLN A 289 -15.27 11.30 -0.42
C GLN A 289 -14.98 9.89 0.08
N PRO A 290 -15.70 9.36 1.11
CA PRO A 290 -15.57 7.97 1.51
C PRO A 290 -15.87 7.03 0.34
N LEU A 291 -15.15 5.91 0.26
CA LEU A 291 -15.51 4.82 -0.64
C LEU A 291 -16.60 3.96 0.00
N PRO A 292 -17.52 3.40 -0.80
CA PRO A 292 -18.58 2.50 -0.33
C PRO A 292 -18.03 1.20 0.26
#